data_caf41d8fac0be0e757aff6569b031201
#
_entry.id   caf41d8fac0be0e757aff6569b031201
#
_cell.length_a   1.000
_cell.length_b   1.000
_cell.length_c   1.000
_cell.angle_alpha   90.00
_cell.angle_beta   90.00
_cell.angle_gamma   90.00
#
_symmetry.space_group_name_H-M   'P 1'
#
loop_
_entity.id
_entity.type
_entity.pdbx_description
1 polymer ?
#
loop_
_entity_poly.entity_id
_entity_poly.type
_entity_poly.pdbx_seq_one_letter_code
_entity_poly.pdbx_strand_id
1 'polypeptide(L)' 'MKKEYTYEVGDVVTMKKPHPCGSKEWEILRVGADFRLKCMGCGHQIMIARKLVEKNTKDLTKKA' A
#
# COMPACT_ATOMS: atom_id res chain seq x y z
N MET A 1 11.84 -8.78 14.37
CA MET A 1 10.47 -9.30 14.42
C MET A 1 9.67 -8.75 13.24
N LYS A 2 8.98 -9.65 12.54
CA LYS A 2 8.15 -9.24 11.43
C LYS A 2 6.81 -8.74 11.94
N LYS A 3 6.43 -7.54 11.53
CA LYS A 3 5.08 -7.07 11.75
C LYS A 3 4.17 -7.69 10.69
N GLU A 4 3.08 -8.28 11.13
CA GLU A 4 2.08 -8.78 10.22
C GLU A 4 0.96 -7.76 10.12
N TYR A 5 0.63 -7.41 8.89
CA TYR A 5 -0.44 -6.47 8.61
C TYR A 5 -1.61 -7.20 7.97
N THR A 6 -2.83 -6.87 8.40
CA THR A 6 -4.04 -7.35 7.76
C THR A 6 -4.48 -6.29 6.75
N TYR A 7 -4.24 -6.57 5.48
CA TYR A 7 -4.57 -5.62 4.41
C TYR A 7 -6.03 -5.78 4.02
N GLU A 8 -6.74 -4.66 3.94
CA GLU A 8 -8.14 -4.63 3.54
C GLU A 8 -8.37 -3.50 2.55
N VAL A 9 -9.39 -3.66 1.71
CA VAL A 9 -9.77 -2.61 0.77
C VAL A 9 -10.15 -1.35 1.55
N GLY A 10 -9.61 -0.22 1.12
CA GLY A 10 -9.84 1.06 1.77
C GLY A 10 -8.77 1.48 2.76
N ASP A 11 -7.92 0.54 3.18
CA ASP A 11 -6.83 0.86 4.08
C ASP A 11 -5.74 1.63 3.33
N VAL A 12 -4.93 2.37 4.08
CA VAL A 12 -3.81 3.15 3.53
C VAL A 12 -2.50 2.50 3.96
N VAL A 13 -1.67 2.18 2.98
CA VAL A 13 -0.35 1.60 3.20
C VAL A 13 0.69 2.69 3.05
N THR A 14 1.58 2.80 4.04
CA THR A 14 2.74 3.68 3.95
C THR A 14 3.93 2.86 3.51
N MET A 15 4.49 3.18 2.36
CA MET A 15 5.64 2.45 1.82
C MET A 15 6.96 3.01 2.34
N LYS A 16 7.99 2.15 2.34
CA LYS A 16 9.33 2.56 2.77
C LYS A 16 9.95 3.54 1.78
N LYS A 17 9.63 3.38 0.49
CA LYS A 17 10.14 4.25 -0.56
C LYS A 17 9.05 5.20 -1.05
N PRO A 18 9.36 6.48 -1.27
CA PRO A 18 8.37 7.40 -1.80
C PRO A 18 8.10 7.15 -3.28
N HIS A 19 6.88 7.45 -3.70
CA HIS A 19 6.53 7.49 -5.10
C HIS A 19 7.18 8.74 -5.73
N PRO A 20 7.47 8.74 -7.03
CA PRO A 20 8.04 9.92 -7.70
C PRO A 20 7.29 11.22 -7.48
N CYS A 21 6.00 11.17 -7.18
CA CYS A 21 5.23 12.37 -6.86
C CYS A 21 5.47 12.90 -5.44
N GLY A 22 6.26 12.18 -4.64
CA GLY A 22 6.60 12.57 -3.27
C GLY A 22 5.74 11.92 -2.19
N SER A 23 4.67 11.24 -2.55
CA SER A 23 3.81 10.58 -1.56
C SER A 23 4.32 9.18 -1.25
N LYS A 24 4.21 8.79 0.00
CA LYS A 24 4.54 7.42 0.43
C LYS A 24 3.28 6.62 0.74
N GLU A 25 2.12 7.25 0.69
CA GLU A 25 0.87 6.62 1.10
C GLU A 25 0.09 6.13 -0.10
N TRP A 26 -0.45 4.92 0.01
CA TRP A 26 -1.20 4.28 -1.05
C TRP A 26 -2.49 3.71 -0.48
N GLU A 27 -3.58 3.97 -1.15
CA GLU A 27 -4.88 3.40 -0.78
C GLU A 27 -5.03 2.02 -1.43
N ILE A 28 -5.46 1.03 -0.66
CA ILE A 28 -5.68 -0.31 -1.17
C ILE A 28 -7.03 -0.37 -1.88
N LEU A 29 -7.00 -0.62 -3.18
CA LEU A 29 -8.21 -0.73 -3.98
C LEU A 29 -8.66 -2.19 -4.12
N ARG A 30 -7.70 -3.12 -4.09
CA ARG A 30 -8.00 -4.53 -4.24
C ARG A 30 -6.97 -5.37 -3.49
N VAL A 31 -7.44 -6.44 -2.86
CA VAL A 31 -6.60 -7.36 -2.11
C VAL A 31 -6.74 -8.75 -2.72
N GLY A 32 -5.61 -9.41 -2.94
CA GLY A 32 -5.58 -10.75 -3.51
C GLY A 32 -4.14 -11.21 -3.63
N ALA A 33 -3.84 -12.08 -4.60
CA ALA A 33 -2.46 -12.47 -4.88
C ALA A 33 -1.65 -11.25 -5.31
N ASP A 34 -2.30 -10.32 -6.04
CA ASP A 34 -1.75 -9.01 -6.38
C ASP A 34 -2.63 -7.94 -5.74
N PHE A 35 -2.01 -6.85 -5.33
CA PHE A 35 -2.71 -5.71 -4.75
C PHE A 35 -2.82 -4.61 -5.79
N ARG A 36 -3.98 -3.97 -5.83
CA ARG A 36 -4.12 -2.73 -6.60
C ARG A 36 -4.08 -1.58 -5.62
N LEU A 37 -3.15 -0.67 -5.85
CA LEU A 37 -2.91 0.47 -4.98
C LEU A 37 -3.08 1.76 -5.75
N LYS A 38 -3.61 2.78 -5.06
CA LYS A 38 -3.76 4.11 -5.62
C LYS A 38 -2.91 5.08 -4.81
N CYS A 39 -2.02 5.80 -5.48
CA CYS A 39 -1.19 6.80 -4.81
C CYS A 39 -2.06 7.91 -4.25
N MET A 40 -1.92 8.19 -2.96
CA MET A 40 -2.72 9.22 -2.30
C MET A 40 -2.31 10.63 -2.72
N GLY A 41 -1.12 10.78 -3.30
CA GLY A 41 -0.63 12.09 -3.73
C GLY A 41 -1.10 12.47 -5.13
N CYS A 42 -0.89 11.58 -6.11
CA CYS A 42 -1.18 11.90 -7.50
C CYS A 42 -2.33 11.10 -8.12
N GLY A 43 -2.87 10.13 -7.39
CA GLY A 43 -3.96 9.30 -7.89
C GLY A 43 -3.55 8.20 -8.85
N HIS A 44 -2.26 8.00 -9.05
CA HIS A 44 -1.77 6.96 -9.95
C HIS A 44 -2.07 5.58 -9.37
N GLN A 45 -2.58 4.68 -10.21
CA GLN A 45 -2.90 3.32 -9.79
C GLN A 45 -1.86 2.35 -10.32
N ILE A 46 -1.44 1.42 -9.45
CA ILE A 46 -0.50 0.37 -9.84
C ILE A 46 -1.00 -0.97 -9.33
N MET A 47 -0.52 -2.02 -9.95
CA MET A 47 -0.74 -3.38 -9.48
C MET A 47 0.63 -3.94 -9.06
N ILE A 48 0.69 -4.49 -7.84
CA ILE A 48 1.94 -4.97 -7.27
C ILE A 48 1.69 -6.29 -6.54
N ALA A 49 2.64 -7.22 -6.67
CA ALA A 49 2.53 -8.52 -6.02
C ALA A 49 2.46 -8.36 -4.50
N ARG A 50 1.63 -9.17 -3.86
CA ARG A 50 1.45 -9.12 -2.41
C ARG A 50 2.78 -9.20 -1.65
N LYS A 51 3.68 -10.08 -2.09
CA LYS A 51 4.99 -10.22 -1.44
C LYS A 51 5.77 -8.92 -1.43
N LEU A 52 5.70 -8.16 -2.52
CA LEU A 52 6.38 -6.88 -2.61
C LEU A 52 5.72 -5.82 -1.73
N VAL A 53 4.40 -5.86 -1.64
CA VAL A 53 3.68 -4.97 -0.73
C VAL A 53 4.10 -5.23 0.71
N GLU A 54 4.10 -6.49 1.12
CA GLU A 54 4.48 -6.88 2.48
C GLU A 54 5.92 -6.48 2.79
N LYS A 55 6.81 -6.67 1.83
CA LYS A 55 8.22 -6.33 1.99
C LYS A 55 8.43 -4.83 2.12
N ASN A 56 7.66 -4.04 1.39
CA ASN A 56 7.87 -2.59 1.29
C ASN A 56 6.97 -1.79 2.23
N THR A 57 6.06 -2.43 2.95
CA THR A 57 5.17 -1.73 3.88
C THR A 57 5.95 -1.27 5.10
N LYS A 58 5.93 0.04 5.34
CA LYS A 58 6.48 0.62 6.55
C LYS A 58 5.40 0.65 7.63
N ASP A 59 4.17 0.99 7.26
CA ASP A 59 3.08 1.10 8.21
C ASP A 59 1.76 0.90 7.48
N LEU A 60 0.72 0.59 8.23
CA LEU A 60 -0.62 0.40 7.69
C LEU A 60 -1.60 1.16 8.56
N THR A 61 -2.36 2.06 7.92
CA THR A 61 -3.38 2.84 8.62
C THR A 61 -4.75 2.29 8.23
N LYS A 62 -5.51 1.87 9.23
CA LYS A 62 -6.87 1.42 9.00
C LYS A 62 -7.78 2.62 8.76
N LYS A 63 -8.53 2.54 7.71
CA LYS A 63 -9.52 3.56 7.42
C LYS A 63 -10.74 3.29 8.30
N ALA A 64 -11.08 4.26 9.08
CA ALA A 64 -12.24 4.14 9.99
C ALA A 64 -13.55 4.09 9.20
#